data_d7954548ae3414c6c5c6e45a33438355
#
_entry.id   d7954548ae3414c6c5c6e45a33438355
#
_cell.length_a   1.000
_cell.length_b   1.000
_cell.length_c   1.000
_cell.angle_alpha   90.00
_cell.angle_beta   90.00
_cell.angle_gamma   90.00
#
_symmetry.space_group_name_H-M   'P 1'
#
loop_
_entity.id
_entity.type
_entity.pdbx_description
1 polymer ?
#
loop_
_entity_poly.entity_id
_entity_poly.type
_entity_poly.pdbx_seq_one_letter_code
_entity_poly.pdbx_strand_id
1 'polypeptide(L)'
;KPLSQSPMSNAAIYLHPDGYRTDRARLMGRHSAGESFLKGFLRHAQVDRFHLWKGGSLAHEAYEALLAGAGPLRGDARWIAPRNRQGLSDPGCVFIPSPTIGQEAWWRRRYGPAHYSLCGLTHTTASHRAIAALEELLTCPTESWDGLICTSAAVRTSVETQLALIAEDLRGRMGATRLPSPQLATIPLGINGADFAQDPAARAVWRERLDIPPDAIVALYVGRLSARTKMNPALMAMALEQAAQQTGKTIYWIVSGWAGSPEDWDAYHAATQAFCPSIVYRPVDGREAATRFSIWSAADLFISLSDNIQETFGLTPAEAMAAGLPCVVTDWDGYRDTVRHGVDGFRIPTFSPRPGLGEDLAFNHDNGW
;
A
#
# COMPACT_ATOMS: atom_id res chain seq x y z
N LYS A 1 37.81 20.68 -14.24
CA LYS A 1 36.52 20.85 -14.97
C LYS A 1 35.43 20.43 -13.99
N PRO A 2 34.41 21.26 -13.70
CA PRO A 2 33.29 20.82 -12.90
C PRO A 2 32.61 19.69 -13.67
N LEU A 3 32.29 18.58 -12.95
CA LEU A 3 31.48 17.50 -13.47
C LEU A 3 30.14 18.12 -13.94
N SER A 4 29.84 17.96 -15.21
CA SER A 4 28.55 18.37 -15.75
C SER A 4 27.49 17.64 -14.92
N GLN A 5 26.66 18.37 -14.20
CA GLN A 5 25.50 17.79 -13.56
C GLN A 5 24.67 17.13 -14.67
N SER A 6 24.50 15.83 -14.58
CA SER A 6 23.54 15.12 -15.42
C SER A 6 22.20 15.83 -15.26
N PRO A 7 21.43 16.03 -16.34
CA PRO A 7 20.12 16.64 -16.21
C PRO A 7 19.33 15.87 -15.15
N MET A 8 18.83 16.58 -14.14
CA MET A 8 18.08 15.97 -13.05
C MET A 8 16.87 15.24 -13.64
N SER A 9 16.74 13.95 -13.33
CA SER A 9 15.61 13.15 -13.77
C SER A 9 14.30 13.72 -13.21
N ASN A 10 13.28 13.88 -14.04
CA ASN A 10 11.98 14.38 -13.65
C ASN A 10 10.89 13.43 -14.16
N ALA A 11 9.69 13.57 -13.64
CA ALA A 11 8.53 12.84 -14.11
C ALA A 11 7.26 13.70 -14.05
N ALA A 12 6.36 13.50 -15.01
CA ALA A 12 4.99 13.97 -14.87
C ALA A 12 4.24 13.02 -13.93
N ILE A 13 3.69 13.53 -12.86
CA ILE A 13 2.86 12.74 -11.94
C ILE A 13 1.44 12.73 -12.46
N TYR A 14 0.91 11.52 -12.76
CA TYR A 14 -0.50 11.34 -13.07
C TYR A 14 -1.34 11.59 -11.82
N LEU A 15 -2.00 12.75 -11.80
CA LEU A 15 -2.70 13.26 -10.63
C LEU A 15 -4.21 13.07 -10.82
N HIS A 16 -4.73 11.93 -10.34
CA HIS A 16 -6.17 11.69 -10.24
C HIS A 16 -6.55 11.67 -8.76
N PRO A 17 -7.48 12.53 -8.28
CA PRO A 17 -7.80 12.63 -6.86
C PRO A 17 -8.14 11.30 -6.18
N ASP A 18 -8.70 10.35 -6.95
CA ASP A 18 -8.99 8.99 -6.47
C ASP A 18 -7.77 8.20 -5.98
N GLY A 19 -6.59 8.54 -6.47
CA GLY A 19 -5.33 7.89 -6.06
C GLY A 19 -4.67 8.49 -4.83
N TYR A 20 -5.07 9.72 -4.42
CA TYR A 20 -4.32 10.50 -3.43
C TYR A 20 -5.17 11.03 -2.27
N ARG A 21 -6.49 10.96 -2.34
CA ARG A 21 -7.40 11.44 -1.29
C ARG A 21 -7.68 10.37 -0.25
N THR A 22 -7.59 10.75 1.02
CA THR A 22 -7.82 9.88 2.17
C THR A 22 -9.10 10.21 2.95
N ASP A 23 -9.81 11.27 2.57
CA ASP A 23 -11.09 11.69 3.13
C ASP A 23 -12.28 10.90 2.56
N ARG A 24 -12.23 9.56 2.69
CA ARG A 24 -13.20 8.65 2.09
C ARG A 24 -13.79 7.68 3.09
N ALA A 25 -15.08 7.35 2.89
CA ALA A 25 -15.77 6.34 3.68
C ALA A 25 -15.12 4.94 3.57
N ARG A 26 -14.52 4.63 2.41
CA ARG A 26 -13.77 3.38 2.17
C ARG A 26 -12.31 3.68 1.91
N LEU A 27 -11.56 3.95 2.96
CA LEU A 27 -10.13 4.19 2.88
C LEU A 27 -9.40 2.87 2.63
N MET A 28 -8.58 2.83 1.58
CA MET A 28 -7.72 1.69 1.25
C MET A 28 -6.25 2.09 1.32
N GLY A 29 -5.35 1.14 1.58
CA GLY A 29 -3.90 1.39 1.68
C GLY A 29 -3.31 2.14 0.48
N ARG A 30 -3.82 1.92 -0.75
CA ARG A 30 -3.39 2.67 -1.95
C ARG A 30 -3.63 4.18 -1.85
N HIS A 31 -4.67 4.62 -1.15
CA HIS A 31 -4.95 6.06 -0.95
C HIS A 31 -3.94 6.67 0.03
N SER A 32 -3.66 5.98 1.14
CA SER A 32 -2.63 6.40 2.09
C SER A 32 -1.24 6.40 1.46
N ALA A 33 -0.92 5.38 0.64
CA ALA A 33 0.31 5.33 -0.12
C ALA A 33 0.43 6.50 -1.10
N GLY A 34 -0.63 6.82 -1.84
CA GLY A 34 -0.67 7.94 -2.78
C GLY A 34 -0.49 9.29 -2.08
N GLU A 35 -1.22 9.54 -0.98
CA GLU A 35 -1.06 10.74 -0.17
C GLU A 35 0.38 10.90 0.32
N SER A 36 0.95 9.83 0.90
CA SER A 36 2.33 9.84 1.41
C SER A 36 3.35 10.03 0.29
N PHE A 37 3.14 9.40 -0.87
CA PHE A 37 3.98 9.60 -2.05
C PHE A 37 3.94 11.06 -2.51
N LEU A 38 2.76 11.68 -2.62
CA LEU A 38 2.65 13.06 -3.08
C LEU A 38 3.32 14.03 -2.11
N LYS A 39 3.08 13.88 -0.80
CA LYS A 39 3.78 14.64 0.25
C LYS A 39 5.31 14.48 0.16
N GLY A 40 5.78 13.24 0.02
CA GLY A 40 7.20 12.93 -0.11
C GLY A 40 7.81 13.51 -1.39
N PHE A 41 7.13 13.38 -2.52
CA PHE A 41 7.57 13.90 -3.80
C PHE A 41 7.71 15.44 -3.76
N LEU A 42 6.68 16.15 -3.27
CA LEU A 42 6.74 17.62 -3.16
C LEU A 42 7.83 18.11 -2.21
N ARG A 43 8.11 17.35 -1.15
CA ARG A 43 9.11 17.72 -0.14
C ARG A 43 10.54 17.42 -0.56
N HIS A 44 10.77 16.31 -1.26
CA HIS A 44 12.11 15.74 -1.44
C HIS A 44 12.60 15.70 -2.89
N ALA A 45 11.71 15.84 -3.88
CA ALA A 45 12.14 15.88 -5.27
C ALA A 45 13.02 17.12 -5.50
N GLN A 46 14.21 16.89 -6.04
CA GLN A 46 15.17 17.95 -6.36
C GLN A 46 14.93 18.44 -7.81
N VAL A 47 13.76 19.05 -8.02
CA VAL A 47 13.33 19.56 -9.31
C VAL A 47 12.90 21.02 -9.19
N ASP A 48 13.21 21.83 -10.20
CA ASP A 48 12.78 23.23 -10.25
C ASP A 48 11.32 23.37 -10.70
N ARG A 49 10.80 22.33 -11.35
CA ARG A 49 9.43 22.31 -11.90
C ARG A 49 8.76 20.98 -11.69
N PHE A 50 7.57 21.01 -11.08
CA PHE A 50 6.72 19.86 -10.88
C PHE A 50 5.74 19.72 -12.05
N HIS A 51 5.85 18.65 -12.82
CA HIS A 51 4.95 18.34 -13.92
C HIS A 51 3.76 17.53 -13.39
N LEU A 52 2.56 18.09 -13.48
CA LEU A 52 1.34 17.53 -12.91
C LEU A 52 0.35 17.23 -14.04
N TRP A 53 0.23 15.97 -14.39
CA TRP A 53 -0.68 15.54 -15.43
C TRP A 53 -2.06 15.25 -14.86
N LYS A 54 -3.07 16.04 -15.25
CA LYS A 54 -4.43 15.92 -14.74
C LYS A 54 -5.06 14.60 -15.18
N GLY A 55 -5.46 13.76 -14.22
CA GLY A 55 -6.24 12.55 -14.46
C GLY A 55 -7.74 12.85 -14.42
N GLY A 56 -8.46 12.49 -15.49
CA GLY A 56 -9.90 12.73 -15.56
C GLY A 56 -10.27 14.15 -16.02
N SER A 57 -11.53 14.53 -15.80
CA SER A 57 -12.13 15.79 -16.27
C SER A 57 -12.69 16.64 -15.12
N LEU A 58 -12.02 16.67 -14.00
CA LEU A 58 -12.42 17.48 -12.84
C LEU A 58 -12.07 18.95 -13.05
N ALA A 59 -12.73 19.84 -12.30
CA ALA A 59 -12.40 21.25 -12.22
C ALA A 59 -10.96 21.46 -11.70
N HIS A 60 -10.32 22.54 -12.11
CA HIS A 60 -8.90 22.79 -11.77
C HIS A 60 -8.69 22.91 -10.27
N GLU A 61 -9.61 23.53 -9.59
CA GLU A 61 -9.62 23.76 -8.15
C GLU A 61 -9.53 22.46 -7.34
N ALA A 62 -10.08 21.36 -7.86
CA ALA A 62 -9.99 20.06 -7.21
C ALA A 62 -8.55 19.50 -7.21
N TYR A 63 -7.78 19.78 -8.26
CA TYR A 63 -6.37 19.38 -8.32
C TYR A 63 -5.50 20.31 -7.47
N GLU A 64 -5.78 21.60 -7.44
CA GLU A 64 -5.09 22.56 -6.58
C GLU A 64 -5.33 22.25 -5.10
N ALA A 65 -6.57 21.94 -4.70
CA ALA A 65 -6.89 21.54 -3.35
C ALA A 65 -6.14 20.27 -2.93
N LEU A 66 -6.02 19.28 -3.84
CA LEU A 66 -5.25 18.08 -3.60
C LEU A 66 -3.76 18.38 -3.37
N LEU A 67 -3.20 19.25 -4.20
CA LEU A 67 -1.80 19.64 -4.10
C LEU A 67 -1.52 20.44 -2.82
N ALA A 68 -2.39 21.39 -2.49
CA ALA A 68 -2.30 22.19 -1.26
C ALA A 68 -2.37 21.29 0.00
N GLY A 69 -3.22 20.26 -0.02
CA GLY A 69 -3.30 19.28 1.06
C GLY A 69 -2.06 18.41 1.23
N ALA A 70 -1.26 18.24 0.17
CA ALA A 70 -0.01 17.48 0.23
C ALA A 70 1.19 18.31 0.73
N GLY A 71 1.12 19.63 0.70
CA GLY A 71 2.13 20.54 1.23
C GLY A 71 2.63 21.60 0.23
N PRO A 72 3.56 22.45 0.66
CA PRO A 72 4.06 23.52 -0.18
C PRO A 72 4.95 22.99 -1.31
N LEU A 73 4.78 23.58 -2.49
CA LEU A 73 5.68 23.39 -3.63
C LEU A 73 6.99 24.14 -3.40
N ARG A 74 8.12 23.50 -3.70
CA ARG A 74 9.45 24.13 -3.67
C ARG A 74 9.88 24.73 -5.02
N GLY A 75 9.08 24.56 -6.07
CA GLY A 75 9.31 25.03 -7.41
C GLY A 75 8.00 25.34 -8.14
N ASP A 76 8.09 25.54 -9.45
CA ASP A 76 6.92 25.85 -10.29
C ASP A 76 6.04 24.62 -10.56
N ALA A 77 4.72 24.80 -10.52
CA ALA A 77 3.77 23.79 -10.98
C ALA A 77 3.48 23.97 -12.48
N ARG A 78 3.77 22.94 -13.28
CA ARG A 78 3.35 22.87 -14.67
C ARG A 78 2.20 21.89 -14.83
N TRP A 79 1.01 22.41 -15.03
CA TRP A 79 -0.17 21.62 -15.26
C TRP A 79 -0.23 21.12 -16.71
N ILE A 80 -0.40 19.82 -16.87
CA ILE A 80 -0.59 19.17 -18.18
C ILE A 80 -2.05 18.73 -18.26
N ALA A 81 -2.75 19.18 -19.31
CA ALA A 81 -4.15 18.85 -19.51
C ALA A 81 -4.34 17.34 -19.80
N PRO A 82 -5.51 16.74 -19.48
CA PRO A 82 -5.74 15.29 -19.59
C PRO A 82 -5.43 14.70 -20.97
N ARG A 83 -5.68 15.47 -22.03
CA ARG A 83 -5.47 15.03 -23.43
C ARG A 83 -4.15 15.51 -24.03
N ASN A 84 -3.37 16.34 -23.34
CA ASN A 84 -2.11 16.89 -23.84
C ASN A 84 -0.94 15.93 -23.59
N ARG A 85 -0.87 14.85 -24.33
CA ARG A 85 0.23 13.90 -24.23
C ARG A 85 1.54 14.37 -24.83
N GLN A 86 1.48 15.34 -25.75
CA GLN A 86 2.69 15.95 -26.28
C GLN A 86 3.49 16.66 -25.17
N GLY A 87 2.81 17.30 -24.22
CA GLY A 87 3.47 17.95 -23.08
C GLY A 87 4.12 17.00 -22.07
N LEU A 88 3.91 15.69 -22.19
CA LEU A 88 4.54 14.68 -21.35
C LEU A 88 6.00 14.40 -21.74
N SER A 89 6.43 14.84 -22.94
CA SER A 89 7.82 14.72 -23.38
C SER A 89 8.77 15.64 -22.60
N ASP A 90 8.27 16.76 -22.06
CA ASP A 90 9.11 17.74 -21.32
C ASP A 90 9.83 17.09 -20.12
N PRO A 91 9.14 16.38 -19.21
CA PRO A 91 9.81 15.65 -18.12
C PRO A 91 10.45 14.34 -18.58
N GLY A 92 10.09 13.82 -19.74
CA GLY A 92 10.64 12.59 -20.32
C GLY A 92 10.17 11.29 -19.66
N CYS A 93 9.48 11.36 -18.54
CA CYS A 93 8.90 10.22 -17.83
C CYS A 93 7.49 10.57 -17.32
N VAL A 94 6.63 9.57 -17.25
CA VAL A 94 5.28 9.67 -16.66
C VAL A 94 5.13 8.62 -15.57
N PHE A 95 4.88 9.06 -14.34
CA PHE A 95 4.56 8.18 -13.22
C PHE A 95 3.05 8.02 -13.09
N ILE A 96 2.60 6.77 -13.13
CA ILE A 96 1.19 6.37 -12.94
C ILE A 96 1.12 5.48 -11.70
N PRO A 97 0.39 5.85 -10.62
CA PRO A 97 0.30 5.05 -9.40
C PRO A 97 -0.60 3.83 -9.59
N SER A 98 -0.32 3.04 -10.61
CA SER A 98 -1.06 1.84 -11.01
C SER A 98 -0.19 1.01 -11.94
N PRO A 99 -0.35 -0.33 -12.02
CA PRO A 99 0.34 -1.15 -13.02
C PRO A 99 -0.25 -0.96 -14.45
N THR A 100 -1.37 -0.27 -14.61
CA THR A 100 -2.10 -0.11 -15.90
C THR A 100 -1.44 0.92 -16.82
N ILE A 101 -0.20 0.69 -17.23
CA ILE A 101 0.53 1.58 -18.14
C ILE A 101 0.37 1.19 -19.62
N GLY A 102 -0.16 0.00 -19.92
CA GLY A 102 -0.29 -0.53 -21.29
C GLY A 102 -1.14 0.36 -22.21
N GLN A 103 -2.27 0.86 -21.69
CA GLN A 103 -3.14 1.76 -22.46
C GLN A 103 -2.45 3.08 -22.81
N GLU A 104 -1.62 3.61 -21.91
CA GLU A 104 -0.87 4.84 -22.18
C GLU A 104 0.27 4.60 -23.17
N ALA A 105 0.83 3.40 -23.22
CA ALA A 105 1.81 2.99 -24.25
C ALA A 105 1.20 3.08 -25.66
N TRP A 106 -0.07 2.71 -25.85
CA TRP A 106 -0.77 2.90 -27.12
C TRP A 106 -0.94 4.37 -27.50
N TRP A 107 -1.26 5.24 -26.53
CA TRP A 107 -1.36 6.68 -26.78
C TRP A 107 -0.03 7.31 -27.11
N ARG A 108 1.05 6.92 -26.39
CA ARG A 108 2.42 7.35 -26.66
C ARG A 108 2.86 7.03 -28.09
N ARG A 109 2.51 5.85 -28.59
CA ARG A 109 2.90 5.39 -29.91
C ARG A 109 2.52 6.37 -31.04
N ARG A 110 1.48 7.19 -30.86
CA ARG A 110 1.07 8.22 -31.83
C ARG A 110 2.11 9.32 -32.01
N TYR A 111 2.94 9.54 -31.01
CA TYR A 111 3.99 10.56 -31.01
C TYR A 111 5.36 9.97 -31.21
N GLY A 112 5.50 8.66 -31.12
CA GLY A 112 6.74 7.90 -31.21
C GLY A 112 7.02 7.11 -29.91
N PRO A 113 7.63 5.93 -30.00
CA PRO A 113 7.84 5.07 -28.84
C PRO A 113 8.73 5.70 -27.78
N ALA A 114 9.69 6.53 -28.19
CA ALA A 114 10.64 7.20 -27.29
C ALA A 114 10.20 8.61 -26.84
N HIS A 115 8.92 8.97 -27.04
CA HIS A 115 8.43 10.32 -26.73
C HIS A 115 8.49 10.63 -25.23
N TYR A 116 8.20 9.64 -24.39
CA TYR A 116 8.40 9.61 -22.92
C TYR A 116 8.44 8.17 -22.45
N SER A 117 9.03 7.92 -21.29
CA SER A 117 8.95 6.63 -20.59
C SER A 117 7.72 6.55 -19.70
N LEU A 118 7.27 5.35 -19.41
CA LEU A 118 6.17 5.06 -18.50
C LEU A 118 6.70 4.36 -17.25
N CYS A 119 6.28 4.82 -16.09
CA CYS A 119 6.60 4.20 -14.82
C CYS A 119 5.29 3.87 -14.08
N GLY A 120 5.00 2.60 -13.92
CA GLY A 120 3.86 2.09 -13.14
C GLY A 120 4.24 1.70 -11.71
N LEU A 121 3.23 1.40 -10.90
CA LEU A 121 3.39 0.97 -9.51
C LEU A 121 2.41 -0.15 -9.18
N THR A 122 2.87 -1.21 -8.53
CA THR A 122 2.02 -2.28 -8.02
C THR A 122 1.46 -1.93 -6.64
N HIS A 123 0.12 -2.01 -6.47
CA HIS A 123 -0.55 -1.92 -5.16
C HIS A 123 -1.16 -3.25 -4.72
N THR A 124 -1.27 -4.20 -5.64
CA THR A 124 -1.77 -5.55 -5.41
C THR A 124 -1.37 -6.43 -6.57
N THR A 125 -1.18 -7.71 -6.32
CA THR A 125 -0.91 -8.75 -7.33
C THR A 125 -2.05 -9.77 -7.41
N ALA A 126 -3.13 -9.55 -6.68
CA ALA A 126 -4.17 -10.54 -6.44
C ALA A 126 -5.47 -10.33 -7.22
N SER A 127 -5.74 -9.12 -7.72
CA SER A 127 -6.99 -8.87 -8.42
C SER A 127 -6.89 -9.21 -9.90
N HIS A 128 -7.98 -9.66 -10.53
CA HIS A 128 -8.08 -9.88 -11.97
C HIS A 128 -7.55 -8.67 -12.77
N ARG A 129 -7.91 -7.45 -12.36
CA ARG A 129 -7.46 -6.23 -13.02
C ARG A 129 -5.94 -6.01 -12.91
N ALA A 130 -5.33 -6.39 -11.80
CA ALA A 130 -3.88 -6.30 -11.64
C ALA A 130 -3.16 -7.30 -12.53
N ILE A 131 -3.66 -8.54 -12.62
CA ILE A 131 -3.11 -9.58 -13.50
C ILE A 131 -3.26 -9.18 -14.97
N ALA A 132 -4.43 -8.68 -15.39
CA ALA A 132 -4.64 -8.17 -16.73
C ALA A 132 -3.68 -7.01 -17.05
N ALA A 133 -3.40 -6.13 -16.10
CA ALA A 133 -2.43 -5.06 -16.29
C ALA A 133 -0.98 -5.57 -16.45
N LEU A 134 -0.62 -6.68 -15.81
CA LEU A 134 0.68 -7.33 -16.05
C LEU A 134 0.75 -7.97 -17.45
N GLU A 135 -0.34 -8.59 -17.91
CA GLU A 135 -0.46 -9.08 -19.28
C GLU A 135 -0.28 -7.94 -20.29
N GLU A 136 -0.88 -6.78 -20.06
CA GLU A 136 -0.72 -5.59 -20.90
C GLU A 136 0.74 -5.14 -21.02
N LEU A 137 1.61 -5.42 -20.04
CA LEU A 137 3.05 -5.12 -20.15
C LEU A 137 3.74 -5.91 -21.27
N LEU A 138 3.20 -7.07 -21.66
CA LEU A 138 3.74 -7.90 -22.72
C LEU A 138 2.97 -7.79 -24.03
N THR A 139 1.71 -7.40 -24.01
CA THR A 139 0.82 -7.37 -25.17
C THR A 139 0.59 -5.96 -25.73
N CYS A 140 0.80 -4.91 -24.93
CA CYS A 140 0.77 -3.52 -25.37
C CYS A 140 2.18 -3.06 -25.82
N PRO A 141 2.30 -1.93 -26.55
CA PRO A 141 3.58 -1.42 -27.04
C PRO A 141 4.37 -0.70 -25.93
N THR A 142 4.61 -1.39 -24.84
CA THR A 142 5.58 -1.01 -23.83
C THR A 142 6.99 -1.23 -24.35
N GLU A 143 7.98 -0.60 -23.76
CA GLU A 143 9.36 -0.59 -24.22
C GLU A 143 10.31 -0.92 -23.08
N SER A 144 11.57 -1.24 -23.42
CA SER A 144 12.60 -1.60 -22.42
C SER A 144 13.02 -0.46 -21.49
N TRP A 145 12.65 0.77 -21.80
CA TRP A 145 12.84 1.96 -20.96
C TRP A 145 11.61 2.31 -20.10
N ASP A 146 10.52 1.57 -20.26
CA ASP A 146 9.39 1.64 -19.33
C ASP A 146 9.70 0.81 -18.09
N GLY A 147 9.03 1.10 -16.99
CA GLY A 147 9.26 0.40 -15.73
C GLY A 147 8.00 0.16 -14.92
N LEU A 148 8.07 -0.85 -14.07
CA LEU A 148 7.08 -1.13 -13.06
C LEU A 148 7.77 -1.20 -11.69
N ILE A 149 7.35 -0.36 -10.77
CA ILE A 149 7.79 -0.40 -9.38
C ILE A 149 7.06 -1.53 -8.67
N CYS A 150 7.83 -2.46 -8.12
CA CYS A 150 7.38 -3.50 -7.22
C CYS A 150 7.62 -3.04 -5.78
N THR A 151 6.60 -3.04 -4.95
CA THR A 151 6.66 -2.44 -3.61
C THR A 151 7.44 -3.28 -2.59
N SER A 152 7.74 -4.54 -2.91
CA SER A 152 8.56 -5.45 -2.10
C SER A 152 9.26 -6.49 -2.97
N ALA A 153 10.19 -7.23 -2.39
CA ALA A 153 10.86 -8.35 -3.05
C ALA A 153 9.87 -9.48 -3.38
N ALA A 154 8.91 -9.74 -2.50
CA ALA A 154 7.85 -10.73 -2.72
C ALA A 154 6.98 -10.35 -3.92
N VAL A 155 6.56 -9.09 -4.01
CA VAL A 155 5.82 -8.56 -5.17
C VAL A 155 6.62 -8.69 -6.46
N ARG A 156 7.91 -8.34 -6.43
CA ARG A 156 8.77 -8.48 -7.60
C ARG A 156 8.81 -9.92 -8.08
N THR A 157 9.04 -10.88 -7.18
CA THR A 157 9.05 -12.31 -7.51
C THR A 157 7.71 -12.77 -8.09
N SER A 158 6.59 -12.31 -7.52
CA SER A 158 5.25 -12.62 -8.03
C SER A 158 5.05 -12.06 -9.45
N VAL A 159 5.43 -10.81 -9.69
CA VAL A 159 5.35 -10.17 -11.01
C VAL A 159 6.23 -10.89 -12.02
N GLU A 160 7.49 -11.19 -11.69
CA GLU A 160 8.41 -11.94 -12.55
C GLU A 160 7.85 -13.31 -12.95
N THR A 161 7.28 -14.03 -11.98
CA THR A 161 6.65 -15.34 -12.20
C THR A 161 5.45 -15.22 -13.15
N GLN A 162 4.56 -14.27 -12.91
CA GLN A 162 3.37 -14.06 -13.76
C GLN A 162 3.77 -13.65 -15.18
N LEU A 163 4.71 -12.73 -15.34
CA LEU A 163 5.20 -12.32 -16.67
C LEU A 163 5.86 -13.49 -17.41
N ALA A 164 6.60 -14.35 -16.72
CA ALA A 164 7.21 -15.53 -17.32
C ALA A 164 6.16 -16.51 -17.84
N LEU A 165 5.11 -16.81 -17.04
CA LEU A 165 4.01 -17.70 -17.44
C LEU A 165 3.22 -17.13 -18.63
N ILE A 166 2.90 -15.84 -18.60
CA ILE A 166 2.21 -15.15 -19.71
C ILE A 166 3.08 -15.19 -20.98
N ALA A 167 4.38 -14.93 -20.85
CA ALA A 167 5.31 -14.96 -21.98
C ALA A 167 5.42 -16.36 -22.58
N GLU A 168 5.43 -17.41 -21.76
CA GLU A 168 5.42 -18.80 -22.20
C GLU A 168 4.15 -19.13 -23.00
N ASP A 169 2.99 -18.74 -22.49
CA ASP A 169 1.70 -18.93 -23.18
C ASP A 169 1.64 -18.18 -24.52
N LEU A 170 2.06 -16.91 -24.55
CA LEU A 170 2.11 -16.13 -25.78
C LEU A 170 3.05 -16.74 -26.83
N ARG A 171 4.18 -17.32 -26.43
CA ARG A 171 5.09 -18.04 -27.33
C ARG A 171 4.45 -19.33 -27.84
N GLY A 172 3.85 -20.12 -26.95
CA GLY A 172 3.25 -21.41 -27.30
C GLY A 172 2.01 -21.28 -28.18
N ARG A 173 1.06 -20.43 -27.80
CA ARG A 173 -0.22 -20.28 -28.52
C ARG A 173 -0.13 -19.37 -29.73
N MET A 174 0.62 -18.29 -29.65
CA MET A 174 0.61 -17.23 -30.66
C MET A 174 1.91 -17.14 -31.49
N GLY A 175 2.89 -17.97 -31.16
CA GLY A 175 4.20 -17.95 -31.85
C GLY A 175 4.95 -16.62 -31.61
N ALA A 176 4.75 -15.94 -30.49
CA ALA A 176 5.42 -14.68 -30.19
C ALA A 176 6.93 -14.91 -30.08
N THR A 177 7.71 -14.29 -30.98
CA THR A 177 9.17 -14.38 -30.98
C THR A 177 9.84 -13.22 -30.27
N ARG A 178 9.14 -12.09 -30.15
CA ARG A 178 9.63 -10.88 -29.48
C ARG A 178 8.55 -10.33 -28.56
N LEU A 179 8.87 -10.21 -27.28
CA LEU A 179 8.00 -9.62 -26.27
C LEU A 179 8.71 -8.40 -25.66
N PRO A 180 7.99 -7.34 -25.32
CA PRO A 180 8.57 -6.23 -24.57
C PRO A 180 9.06 -6.72 -23.20
N SER A 181 10.05 -6.04 -22.65
CA SER A 181 10.61 -6.35 -21.33
C SER A 181 10.83 -5.04 -20.55
N PRO A 182 9.76 -4.46 -19.98
CA PRO A 182 9.88 -3.32 -19.10
C PRO A 182 10.77 -3.64 -17.90
N GLN A 183 11.39 -2.61 -17.33
CA GLN A 183 12.24 -2.76 -16.15
C GLN A 183 11.39 -3.00 -14.91
N LEU A 184 11.85 -3.89 -14.04
CA LEU A 184 11.25 -4.09 -12.72
C LEU A 184 12.19 -3.54 -11.65
N ALA A 185 11.70 -2.60 -10.84
CA ALA A 185 12.46 -2.02 -9.75
C ALA A 185 11.76 -2.31 -8.40
N THR A 186 12.50 -2.80 -7.41
CA THR A 186 11.96 -2.92 -6.05
C THR A 186 12.16 -1.60 -5.33
N ILE A 187 11.08 -0.85 -5.13
CA ILE A 187 11.09 0.43 -4.42
C ILE A 187 9.96 0.40 -3.39
N PRO A 188 10.28 0.41 -2.09
CA PRO A 188 9.27 0.37 -1.03
C PRO A 188 8.40 1.62 -1.05
N LEU A 189 7.17 1.47 -0.57
CA LEU A 189 6.31 2.63 -0.32
C LEU A 189 6.87 3.46 0.84
N GLY A 190 6.64 4.76 0.78
CA GLY A 190 6.99 5.69 1.85
C GLY A 190 5.80 6.05 2.72
N ILE A 191 6.09 6.45 3.94
CA ILE A 191 5.14 7.10 4.86
C ILE A 191 5.69 8.47 5.26
N ASN A 192 4.81 9.37 5.69
CA ASN A 192 5.23 10.59 6.35
C ASN A 192 5.37 10.31 7.86
N GLY A 193 6.56 9.90 8.31
CA GLY A 193 6.79 9.42 9.66
C GLY A 193 6.40 10.42 10.77
N ALA A 194 6.48 11.72 10.50
CA ALA A 194 6.09 12.75 11.46
C ALA A 194 4.58 12.71 11.82
N ASP A 195 3.74 12.21 10.92
CA ASP A 195 2.29 12.09 11.15
C ASP A 195 1.95 11.02 12.21
N PHE A 196 2.89 10.12 12.50
CA PHE A 196 2.72 8.96 13.40
C PHE A 196 3.54 9.06 14.69
N ALA A 197 4.24 10.17 14.90
CA ALA A 197 5.07 10.34 16.09
C ALA A 197 4.26 10.17 17.38
N GLN A 198 4.86 9.50 18.37
CA GLN A 198 4.26 9.35 19.71
C GLN A 198 4.00 10.72 20.34
N ASP A 199 2.78 10.88 20.86
CA ASP A 199 2.36 12.05 21.60
C ASP A 199 1.85 11.64 23.00
N PRO A 200 2.55 12.01 24.10
CA PRO A 200 2.11 11.69 25.45
C PRO A 200 0.73 12.24 25.81
N ALA A 201 0.34 13.38 25.24
CA ALA A 201 -0.98 13.96 25.46
C ALA A 201 -2.06 13.13 24.78
N ALA A 202 -1.83 12.72 23.52
CA ALA A 202 -2.72 11.82 22.80
C ALA A 202 -2.80 10.45 23.49
N ARG A 203 -1.70 9.93 24.06
CA ARG A 203 -1.70 8.70 24.85
C ARG A 203 -2.62 8.80 26.06
N ALA A 204 -2.53 9.86 26.82
CA ALA A 204 -3.39 10.08 27.99
C ALA A 204 -4.87 10.14 27.60
N VAL A 205 -5.20 10.94 26.57
CA VAL A 205 -6.57 11.09 26.07
C VAL A 205 -7.15 9.76 25.58
N TRP A 206 -6.39 8.99 24.79
CA TRP A 206 -6.87 7.70 24.29
C TRP A 206 -7.06 6.67 25.41
N ARG A 207 -6.12 6.58 26.36
CA ARG A 207 -6.23 5.64 27.48
C ARG A 207 -7.41 5.99 28.39
N GLU A 208 -7.63 7.26 28.67
CA GLU A 208 -8.83 7.71 29.41
C GLU A 208 -10.11 7.37 28.66
N ARG A 209 -10.19 7.72 27.36
CA ARG A 209 -11.38 7.48 26.53
C ARG A 209 -11.76 6.00 26.41
N LEU A 210 -10.78 5.11 26.46
CA LEU A 210 -10.96 3.66 26.30
C LEU A 210 -10.93 2.89 27.64
N ASP A 211 -10.92 3.60 28.79
CA ASP A 211 -10.83 3.03 30.14
C ASP A 211 -9.63 2.09 30.30
N ILE A 212 -8.45 2.49 29.85
CA ILE A 212 -7.23 1.68 29.89
C ILE A 212 -6.37 2.08 31.10
N PRO A 213 -6.16 1.18 32.07
CA PRO A 213 -5.29 1.45 33.22
C PRO A 213 -3.83 1.74 32.78
N PRO A 214 -3.09 2.54 33.58
CA PRO A 214 -1.71 2.90 33.24
C PRO A 214 -0.75 1.71 33.06
N ASP A 215 -0.95 0.64 33.82
CA ASP A 215 -0.14 -0.57 33.86
C ASP A 215 -0.58 -1.66 32.88
N ALA A 216 -1.71 -1.46 32.18
CA ALA A 216 -2.17 -2.40 31.16
C ALA A 216 -1.32 -2.32 29.89
N ILE A 217 -1.09 -3.48 29.28
CA ILE A 217 -0.45 -3.59 27.97
C ILE A 217 -1.49 -3.40 26.86
N VAL A 218 -1.17 -2.59 25.88
CA VAL A 218 -2.06 -2.31 24.75
C VAL A 218 -1.47 -2.86 23.46
N ALA A 219 -2.12 -3.89 22.90
CA ALA A 219 -1.88 -4.37 21.56
C ALA A 219 -2.81 -3.62 20.58
N LEU A 220 -2.23 -3.06 19.53
CA LEU A 220 -2.97 -2.31 18.50
C LEU A 220 -2.94 -3.05 17.17
N TYR A 221 -4.10 -3.23 16.58
CA TYR A 221 -4.28 -3.52 15.15
C TYR A 221 -4.85 -2.30 14.43
N VAL A 222 -4.30 -1.96 13.28
CA VAL A 222 -4.81 -0.91 12.41
C VAL A 222 -5.01 -1.46 11.01
N GLY A 223 -6.21 -1.29 10.46
CA GLY A 223 -6.47 -1.71 9.10
C GLY A 223 -7.95 -1.93 8.78
N ARG A 224 -8.22 -2.35 7.55
CA ARG A 224 -9.55 -2.79 7.16
C ARG A 224 -9.87 -4.11 7.87
N LEU A 225 -11.04 -4.19 8.48
CA LEU A 225 -11.54 -5.41 9.09
C LEU A 225 -12.19 -6.26 8.01
N SER A 226 -11.59 -7.39 7.71
CA SER A 226 -12.13 -8.37 6.78
C SER A 226 -11.45 -9.71 7.02
N ALA A 227 -12.22 -10.68 7.48
CA ALA A 227 -11.73 -12.03 7.72
C ALA A 227 -11.30 -12.73 6.42
N ARG A 228 -11.89 -12.36 5.28
CA ARG A 228 -11.61 -12.96 3.97
C ARG A 228 -10.40 -12.35 3.26
N THR A 229 -10.27 -11.02 3.29
CA THR A 229 -9.33 -10.29 2.43
C THR A 229 -8.22 -9.59 3.20
N LYS A 230 -8.13 -9.80 4.51
CA LYS A 230 -7.03 -9.32 5.36
C LYS A 230 -6.45 -10.45 6.19
N MET A 231 -7.16 -10.94 7.18
CA MET A 231 -6.71 -12.01 8.06
C MET A 231 -7.83 -12.55 8.92
N ASN A 232 -7.71 -13.79 9.38
CA ASN A 232 -8.59 -14.34 10.38
C ASN A 232 -8.24 -13.75 11.77
N PRO A 233 -9.15 -13.02 12.45
CA PRO A 233 -8.87 -12.42 13.74
C PRO A 233 -8.66 -13.43 14.88
N ALA A 234 -9.14 -14.68 14.73
CA ALA A 234 -9.03 -15.71 15.77
C ALA A 234 -7.58 -15.99 16.18
N LEU A 235 -6.64 -16.00 15.21
CA LEU A 235 -5.23 -16.26 15.50
C LEU A 235 -4.61 -15.18 16.39
N MET A 236 -4.94 -13.91 16.16
CA MET A 236 -4.50 -12.82 17.04
C MET A 236 -5.15 -12.92 18.42
N ALA A 237 -6.46 -13.21 18.47
CA ALA A 237 -7.18 -13.39 19.72
C ALA A 237 -6.55 -14.49 20.58
N MET A 238 -6.31 -15.67 20.00
CA MET A 238 -5.65 -16.81 20.70
C MET A 238 -4.25 -16.46 21.19
N ALA A 239 -3.46 -15.76 20.37
CA ALA A 239 -2.10 -15.37 20.75
C ALA A 239 -2.09 -14.37 21.91
N LEU A 240 -3.00 -13.40 21.92
CA LEU A 240 -3.14 -12.41 22.99
C LEU A 240 -3.63 -13.06 24.29
N GLU A 241 -4.60 -13.98 24.22
CA GLU A 241 -5.06 -14.76 25.37
C GLU A 241 -3.91 -15.55 26.02
N GLN A 242 -3.17 -16.26 25.19
CA GLN A 242 -2.00 -17.03 25.67
C GLN A 242 -0.96 -16.11 26.30
N ALA A 243 -0.69 -14.95 25.72
CA ALA A 243 0.23 -13.97 26.26
C ALA A 243 -0.24 -13.44 27.63
N ALA A 244 -1.52 -13.15 27.78
CA ALA A 244 -2.11 -12.70 29.05
C ALA A 244 -1.96 -13.78 30.13
N GLN A 245 -2.28 -15.04 29.81
CA GLN A 245 -2.17 -16.16 30.74
C GLN A 245 -0.72 -16.43 31.16
N GLN A 246 0.24 -16.37 30.23
CA GLN A 246 1.65 -16.60 30.53
C GLN A 246 2.31 -15.49 31.33
N THR A 247 1.89 -14.23 31.11
CA THR A 247 2.52 -13.06 31.74
C THR A 247 1.81 -12.59 32.99
N GLY A 248 0.54 -12.97 33.17
CA GLY A 248 -0.35 -12.44 34.22
C GLY A 248 -0.68 -10.95 34.04
N LYS A 249 -0.42 -10.38 32.84
CA LYS A 249 -0.67 -8.98 32.55
C LYS A 249 -2.09 -8.76 32.01
N THR A 250 -2.70 -7.64 32.38
CA THR A 250 -3.93 -7.18 31.74
C THR A 250 -3.60 -6.65 30.36
N ILE A 251 -4.19 -7.25 29.34
CA ILE A 251 -3.98 -6.86 27.93
C ILE A 251 -5.26 -6.26 27.37
N TYR A 252 -5.13 -5.10 26.75
CA TYR A 252 -6.15 -4.46 25.94
C TYR A 252 -5.83 -4.67 24.47
N TRP A 253 -6.82 -5.05 23.69
CA TRP A 253 -6.70 -5.16 22.25
C TRP A 253 -7.52 -4.06 21.57
N ILE A 254 -6.83 -3.03 21.10
CA ILE A 254 -7.44 -1.98 20.26
C ILE A 254 -7.44 -2.45 18.82
N VAL A 255 -8.63 -2.49 18.23
CA VAL A 255 -8.82 -2.78 16.79
C VAL A 255 -9.33 -1.51 16.12
N SER A 256 -8.42 -0.77 15.50
CA SER A 256 -8.73 0.49 14.83
C SER A 256 -8.85 0.31 13.33
N GLY A 257 -10.04 0.60 12.78
CA GLY A 257 -10.25 0.44 11.35
C GLY A 257 -11.68 0.65 10.91
N TRP A 258 -12.01 0.05 9.79
CA TRP A 258 -13.37 0.02 9.27
C TRP A 258 -13.68 -1.33 8.65
N ALA A 259 -14.94 -1.73 8.71
CA ALA A 259 -15.46 -2.95 8.09
C ALA A 259 -16.27 -2.61 6.85
N GLY A 260 -16.23 -3.50 5.87
CA GLY A 260 -17.04 -3.39 4.65
C GLY A 260 -18.51 -3.73 4.88
N SER A 261 -18.78 -4.54 5.91
CA SER A 261 -20.09 -4.99 6.31
C SER A 261 -20.19 -5.18 7.84
N PRO A 262 -21.39 -5.26 8.41
CA PRO A 262 -21.58 -5.61 9.82
C PRO A 262 -20.95 -6.95 10.18
N GLU A 263 -21.03 -7.95 9.30
CA GLU A 263 -20.50 -9.29 9.51
C GLU A 263 -18.98 -9.29 9.71
N ASP A 264 -18.27 -8.38 9.06
CA ASP A 264 -16.81 -8.20 9.27
C ASP A 264 -16.52 -7.71 10.70
N TRP A 265 -17.32 -6.78 11.26
CA TRP A 265 -17.22 -6.37 12.66
C TRP A 265 -17.57 -7.52 13.60
N ASP A 266 -18.65 -8.24 13.30
CA ASP A 266 -19.13 -9.36 14.10
C ASP A 266 -18.10 -10.49 14.17
N ALA A 267 -17.36 -10.74 13.09
CA ALA A 267 -16.30 -11.74 13.07
C ALA A 267 -15.16 -11.42 14.06
N TYR A 268 -14.77 -10.14 14.16
CA TYR A 268 -13.77 -9.71 15.16
C TYR A 268 -14.31 -9.81 16.58
N HIS A 269 -15.54 -9.37 16.80
CA HIS A 269 -16.19 -9.49 18.09
C HIS A 269 -16.37 -10.94 18.54
N ALA A 270 -16.86 -11.80 17.64
CA ALA A 270 -17.01 -13.22 17.91
C ALA A 270 -15.67 -13.91 18.22
N ALA A 271 -14.60 -13.54 17.51
CA ALA A 271 -13.28 -14.05 17.79
C ALA A 271 -12.79 -13.69 19.20
N THR A 272 -13.09 -12.46 19.70
CA THR A 272 -12.73 -12.08 21.06
C THR A 272 -13.48 -12.88 22.11
N GLN A 273 -14.77 -13.06 21.93
CA GLN A 273 -15.60 -13.84 22.84
C GLN A 273 -15.20 -15.33 22.89
N ALA A 274 -14.89 -15.91 21.73
CA ALA A 274 -14.57 -17.33 21.63
C ALA A 274 -13.15 -17.68 22.05
N PHE A 275 -12.18 -16.80 21.79
CA PHE A 275 -10.74 -17.17 21.85
C PHE A 275 -9.91 -16.31 22.78
N CYS A 276 -10.41 -15.17 23.29
CA CYS A 276 -9.65 -14.34 24.21
C CYS A 276 -10.51 -13.68 25.30
N PRO A 277 -11.18 -14.49 26.14
CA PRO A 277 -12.10 -13.98 27.17
C PRO A 277 -11.41 -13.12 28.25
N SER A 278 -10.08 -13.26 28.43
CA SER A 278 -9.31 -12.45 29.38
C SER A 278 -8.85 -11.11 28.80
N ILE A 279 -9.01 -10.89 27.49
CA ILE A 279 -8.58 -9.68 26.80
C ILE A 279 -9.67 -8.64 26.77
N VAL A 280 -9.31 -7.40 27.09
CA VAL A 280 -10.26 -6.29 27.00
C VAL A 280 -10.25 -5.72 25.57
N TYR A 281 -11.29 -6.06 24.81
CA TYR A 281 -11.44 -5.64 23.41
C TYR A 281 -11.96 -4.20 23.30
N ARG A 282 -11.35 -3.39 22.47
CA ARG A 282 -11.71 -1.99 22.22
C ARG A 282 -11.74 -1.69 20.70
N PRO A 283 -12.92 -1.82 20.05
CA PRO A 283 -13.07 -1.41 18.66
C PRO A 283 -13.09 0.12 18.54
N VAL A 284 -12.38 0.63 17.52
CA VAL A 284 -12.29 2.07 17.24
C VAL A 284 -12.48 2.31 15.75
N ASP A 285 -13.33 3.25 15.37
CA ASP A 285 -13.46 3.67 13.97
C ASP A 285 -12.22 4.46 13.53
N GLY A 286 -11.45 3.89 12.63
CA GLY A 286 -10.19 4.46 12.14
C GLY A 286 -10.32 5.35 10.91
N ARG A 287 -11.54 5.69 10.47
CA ARG A 287 -11.75 6.47 9.22
C ARG A 287 -11.41 7.95 9.39
N GLU A 288 -11.60 8.51 10.56
CA GLU A 288 -11.27 9.90 10.84
C GLU A 288 -9.75 10.11 10.88
N ALA A 289 -9.27 11.19 10.24
CA ALA A 289 -7.85 11.51 10.21
C ALA A 289 -7.25 11.69 11.61
N ALA A 290 -7.97 12.36 12.53
CA ALA A 290 -7.53 12.55 13.91
C ALA A 290 -7.29 11.20 14.62
N THR A 291 -8.20 10.25 14.49
CA THR A 291 -8.04 8.88 15.01
C THR A 291 -6.89 8.15 14.33
N ARG A 292 -6.85 8.18 13.01
CA ARG A 292 -5.85 7.46 12.20
C ARG A 292 -4.41 7.80 12.58
N PHE A 293 -4.13 9.06 12.91
CA PHE A 293 -2.77 9.48 13.25
C PHE A 293 -2.45 9.43 14.76
N SER A 294 -3.45 9.57 15.65
CA SER A 294 -3.20 9.65 17.08
C SER A 294 -3.36 8.33 17.86
N ILE A 295 -4.09 7.36 17.31
CA ILE A 295 -4.38 6.08 18.00
C ILE A 295 -3.11 5.27 18.34
N TRP A 296 -2.06 5.42 17.55
CA TRP A 296 -0.77 4.78 17.77
C TRP A 296 -0.15 5.11 19.13
N SER A 297 -0.42 6.32 19.62
CA SER A 297 0.08 6.76 20.93
C SER A 297 -0.53 5.99 22.10
N ALA A 298 -1.70 5.38 21.95
CA ALA A 298 -2.32 4.57 22.99
C ALA A 298 -1.58 3.25 23.25
N ALA A 299 -0.88 2.74 22.23
CA ALA A 299 -0.36 1.38 22.17
C ALA A 299 1.03 1.20 22.79
N ASP A 300 1.33 -0.06 23.11
CA ASP A 300 2.65 -0.52 23.55
C ASP A 300 3.28 -1.47 22.50
N LEU A 301 2.46 -2.11 21.67
CA LEU A 301 2.92 -2.90 20.51
C LEU A 301 1.87 -2.89 19.40
N PHE A 302 2.34 -3.14 18.17
CA PHE A 302 1.49 -3.35 17.00
C PHE A 302 1.43 -4.83 16.66
N ILE A 303 0.23 -5.35 16.35
CA ILE A 303 0.03 -6.73 15.92
C ILE A 303 -0.80 -6.78 14.64
N SER A 304 -0.30 -7.49 13.62
CA SER A 304 -1.04 -7.77 12.38
C SER A 304 -0.61 -9.09 11.79
N LEU A 305 -1.49 -10.09 11.87
CA LEU A 305 -1.24 -11.41 11.30
C LEU A 305 -1.87 -11.56 9.91
N SER A 306 -1.73 -10.53 9.08
CA SER A 306 -2.20 -10.54 7.69
C SER A 306 -1.45 -11.59 6.88
N ASP A 307 -2.19 -12.48 6.22
CA ASP A 307 -1.68 -13.63 5.46
C ASP A 307 -2.25 -13.72 4.04
N ASN A 308 -2.91 -12.67 3.58
CA ASN A 308 -3.47 -12.62 2.24
C ASN A 308 -2.46 -12.07 1.21
N ILE A 309 -2.67 -12.44 -0.06
CA ILE A 309 -1.80 -12.07 -1.19
C ILE A 309 -1.93 -10.60 -1.64
N GLN A 310 -2.67 -9.77 -0.93
CA GLN A 310 -2.81 -8.33 -1.20
C GLN A 310 -1.91 -7.47 -0.31
N GLU A 311 -1.16 -8.04 0.63
CA GLU A 311 -0.31 -7.29 1.56
C GLU A 311 1.05 -6.98 0.94
N THR A 312 1.03 -6.38 -0.24
CA THR A 312 2.20 -6.16 -1.12
C THR A 312 3.35 -5.35 -0.50
N PHE A 313 3.07 -4.52 0.49
CA PHE A 313 4.07 -3.78 1.26
C PHE A 313 3.75 -3.80 2.76
N GLY A 314 2.51 -3.45 3.12
CA GLY A 314 2.10 -3.27 4.51
C GLY A 314 2.56 -1.93 5.07
N LEU A 315 1.76 -0.88 4.84
CA LEU A 315 2.06 0.45 5.38
C LEU A 315 1.98 0.46 6.91
N THR A 316 1.05 -0.30 7.50
CA THR A 316 0.79 -0.26 8.94
C THR A 316 1.96 -0.70 9.82
N PRO A 317 2.80 -1.70 9.48
CA PRO A 317 4.04 -1.92 10.21
C PRO A 317 5.03 -0.74 10.14
N ALA A 318 5.13 -0.08 8.98
CA ALA A 318 5.98 1.10 8.85
C ALA A 318 5.45 2.27 9.69
N GLU A 319 4.12 2.48 9.72
CA GLU A 319 3.44 3.46 10.56
C GLU A 319 3.65 3.15 12.06
N ALA A 320 3.55 1.88 12.45
CA ALA A 320 3.82 1.42 13.83
C ALA A 320 5.27 1.71 14.25
N MET A 321 6.25 1.40 13.38
CA MET A 321 7.66 1.70 13.66
C MET A 321 7.93 3.20 13.71
N ALA A 322 7.26 4.02 12.90
CA ALA A 322 7.33 5.48 12.99
C ALA A 322 6.77 6.01 14.32
N ALA A 323 5.77 5.32 14.87
CA ALA A 323 5.25 5.55 16.22
C ALA A 323 6.13 4.92 17.33
N GLY A 324 7.27 4.32 17.01
CA GLY A 324 8.15 3.69 17.99
C GLY A 324 7.62 2.38 18.58
N LEU A 325 6.63 1.75 17.95
CA LEU A 325 6.02 0.51 18.44
C LEU A 325 6.75 -0.73 17.88
N PRO A 326 7.09 -1.70 18.72
CA PRO A 326 7.54 -3.01 18.25
C PRO A 326 6.39 -3.72 17.51
N CYS A 327 6.74 -4.46 16.46
CA CYS A 327 5.78 -5.11 15.57
C CYS A 327 5.74 -6.62 15.78
N VAL A 328 4.54 -7.21 15.85
CA VAL A 328 4.32 -8.65 15.73
C VAL A 328 3.53 -8.88 14.45
N VAL A 329 4.18 -9.45 13.43
CA VAL A 329 3.59 -9.56 12.09
C VAL A 329 3.88 -10.94 11.49
N THR A 330 3.12 -11.32 10.46
CA THR A 330 3.40 -12.54 9.69
C THR A 330 4.71 -12.41 8.89
N ASP A 331 5.43 -13.52 8.75
CA ASP A 331 6.55 -13.63 7.80
C ASP A 331 6.01 -13.85 6.39
N TRP A 332 5.29 -12.84 5.88
CA TRP A 332 4.47 -12.93 4.69
C TRP A 332 4.59 -11.69 3.81
N ASP A 333 4.59 -11.90 2.50
CA ASP A 333 4.55 -10.87 1.45
C ASP A 333 5.43 -9.64 1.77
N GLY A 334 4.90 -8.43 1.70
CA GLY A 334 5.62 -7.19 1.95
C GLY A 334 6.09 -6.96 3.39
N TYR A 335 5.51 -7.65 4.38
CA TYR A 335 5.97 -7.56 5.77
C TYR A 335 7.39 -8.08 5.96
N ARG A 336 7.84 -9.01 5.09
CA ARG A 336 9.21 -9.54 5.09
C ARG A 336 10.26 -8.46 4.87
N ASP A 337 9.95 -7.49 4.02
CA ASP A 337 10.87 -6.40 3.68
C ASP A 337 10.77 -5.23 4.67
N THR A 338 9.63 -5.13 5.40
CA THR A 338 9.35 -3.98 6.27
C THR A 338 9.88 -4.21 7.68
N VAL A 339 9.67 -5.39 8.28
CA VAL A 339 10.00 -5.68 9.68
C VAL A 339 11.22 -6.60 9.77
N ARG A 340 12.27 -6.17 10.45
CA ARG A 340 13.45 -7.00 10.75
C ARG A 340 13.19 -7.85 11.99
N HIS A 341 13.18 -9.19 11.82
CA HIS A 341 12.93 -10.12 12.92
C HIS A 341 13.98 -9.97 14.04
N GLY A 342 13.51 -9.84 15.28
CA GLY A 342 14.37 -9.68 16.46
C GLY A 342 14.97 -8.28 16.63
N VAL A 343 14.67 -7.32 15.74
CA VAL A 343 15.17 -5.93 15.80
C VAL A 343 14.02 -4.94 15.94
N ASP A 344 13.12 -4.91 14.96
CA ASP A 344 11.96 -4.00 14.96
C ASP A 344 10.72 -4.69 15.56
N GLY A 345 10.81 -5.99 15.78
CA GLY A 345 9.72 -6.83 16.26
C GLY A 345 9.91 -8.29 15.88
N PHE A 346 8.84 -9.04 15.79
CA PHE A 346 8.87 -10.46 15.48
C PHE A 346 8.02 -10.78 14.25
N ARG A 347 8.60 -11.56 13.32
CA ARG A 347 7.89 -12.15 12.20
C ARG A 347 7.48 -13.58 12.54
N ILE A 348 6.21 -13.88 12.41
CA ILE A 348 5.62 -15.19 12.72
C ILE A 348 5.65 -16.05 11.46
N PRO A 349 6.25 -17.25 11.49
CA PRO A 349 6.28 -18.14 10.35
C PRO A 349 4.87 -18.39 9.78
N THR A 350 4.75 -18.20 8.47
CA THR A 350 3.46 -18.26 7.77
C THR A 350 3.61 -19.14 6.55
N PHE A 351 2.67 -20.04 6.34
CA PHE A 351 2.72 -21.06 5.30
C PHE A 351 1.57 -20.85 4.32
N SER A 352 1.86 -20.99 3.04
CA SER A 352 0.84 -21.11 2.00
C SER A 352 0.56 -22.58 1.67
N PRO A 353 -0.60 -22.89 1.08
CA PRO A 353 -0.87 -24.19 0.51
C PRO A 353 0.20 -24.60 -0.51
N ARG A 354 0.33 -25.89 -0.75
CA ARG A 354 1.22 -26.42 -1.81
C ARG A 354 0.76 -25.91 -3.17
N PRO A 355 1.68 -25.74 -4.15
CA PRO A 355 1.31 -25.45 -5.53
C PRO A 355 0.29 -26.50 -6.07
N GLY A 356 -0.64 -26.04 -6.89
CA GLY A 356 -1.73 -26.88 -7.45
C GLY A 356 -3.11 -26.59 -6.86
N LEU A 357 -3.20 -25.87 -5.74
CA LEU A 357 -4.49 -25.44 -5.15
C LEU A 357 -4.95 -24.05 -5.63
N GLY A 358 -4.25 -23.46 -6.61
CA GLY A 358 -4.50 -22.10 -7.06
C GLY A 358 -5.89 -21.92 -7.66
N GLU A 359 -6.40 -22.90 -8.41
CA GLU A 359 -7.74 -22.86 -9.01
C GLU A 359 -8.82 -22.88 -7.93
N ASP A 360 -8.70 -23.74 -6.92
CA ASP A 360 -9.65 -23.81 -5.81
C ASP A 360 -9.63 -22.51 -4.98
N LEU A 361 -8.45 -21.96 -4.73
CA LEU A 361 -8.32 -20.69 -4.02
C LEU A 361 -8.90 -19.52 -4.81
N ALA A 362 -8.67 -19.46 -6.12
CA ALA A 362 -9.25 -18.44 -7.00
C ALA A 362 -10.76 -18.57 -7.06
N PHE A 363 -11.27 -19.78 -7.26
CA PHE A 363 -12.70 -20.05 -7.27
C PHE A 363 -13.37 -19.63 -5.96
N ASN A 364 -12.79 -20.01 -4.82
CA ASN A 364 -13.32 -19.64 -3.52
C ASN A 364 -13.27 -18.12 -3.29
N HIS A 365 -12.18 -17.47 -3.66
CA HIS A 365 -12.05 -16.02 -3.57
C HIS A 365 -13.12 -15.29 -4.41
N ASP A 366 -13.33 -15.71 -5.66
CA ASP A 366 -14.27 -15.08 -6.58
C ASP A 366 -15.73 -15.30 -6.16
N ASN A 367 -16.01 -16.42 -5.50
CA ASN A 367 -17.34 -16.74 -4.97
C ASN A 367 -17.55 -16.29 -3.51
N GLY A 368 -16.54 -15.66 -2.92
CA GLY A 368 -16.64 -15.08 -1.58
C GLY A 368 -16.67 -16.11 -0.43
N TRP A 369 -16.04 -17.28 -0.64
CA TRP A 369 -15.87 -18.32 0.38
C TRP A 369 -14.63 -18.09 1.23
#